data_4b5b8ffe143ca5eed4178528b9e5643b
#
_entry.id   4b5b8ffe143ca5eed4178528b9e5643b
#
_cell.length_a   1.000
_cell.length_b   1.000
_cell.length_c   1.000
_cell.angle_alpha   90.00
_cell.angle_beta   90.00
_cell.angle_gamma   90.00
#
_symmetry.space_group_name_H-M   'P 1'
#
loop_
_entity.id
_entity.type
_entity.pdbx_description
1 polymer ?
#
loop_
_entity_poly.entity_id
_entity_poly.type
_entity_poly.pdbx_seq_one_letter_code
_entity_poly.pdbx_strand_id
1 'polypeptide(L)'
;MVALAEFRATVREWLADNLSGEFAALRGLGGPGREHEAYDERVEWDRHLAAAGWTCLGWPVEYGGRGASVEERVVFHEEYARAGAPARVGHFGEELLGPTLIALGTDAQRARFLPPIRRVEELWCQGYSEPGAGSDLASVSTSAVLDGSGDGAEWVITGQKVWTSLAHVAQWCFALVRTEPGSTRHAGLSYLLVPMDQPGVEVRPIEQLTGGSEFNEVFFDGARTPADLVVGEVGGGWRVAMATLEFERGASTLGQQVGFRRELDALIEVARDTGALDDPVVREKLTRARIGLDVMRWHALRTIGDAAGASVTKLVWANWHRGLGELAMEVLGAAGLVHGGDLSDWQRLFLFSRADTIYGGA
;
A
#
# COMPACT_ATOMS: atom_id res chain seq x y z
N MET A 1 -28.93 8.08 -0.42
CA MET A 1 -29.01 6.67 -0.87
C MET A 1 -29.11 6.56 -2.40
N VAL A 2 -29.94 7.35 -3.09
CA VAL A 2 -30.06 7.30 -4.57
C VAL A 2 -28.71 7.66 -5.24
N ALA A 3 -28.10 8.77 -4.87
CA ALA A 3 -26.82 9.22 -5.43
C ALA A 3 -25.68 8.17 -5.30
N LEU A 4 -25.61 7.47 -4.17
CA LEU A 4 -24.60 6.44 -3.96
C LEU A 4 -24.86 5.17 -4.80
N ALA A 5 -26.12 4.84 -5.07
CA ALA A 5 -26.49 3.75 -5.95
C ALA A 5 -26.18 4.08 -7.42
N GLU A 6 -26.41 5.33 -7.83
CA GLU A 6 -26.04 5.84 -9.16
C GLU A 6 -24.52 5.86 -9.34
N PHE A 7 -23.77 6.34 -8.35
CA PHE A 7 -22.33 6.31 -8.36
C PHE A 7 -21.80 4.86 -8.51
N ARG A 8 -22.37 3.91 -7.77
CA ARG A 8 -22.03 2.48 -7.87
C ARG A 8 -22.28 1.94 -9.28
N ALA A 9 -23.40 2.29 -9.89
CA ALA A 9 -23.71 1.87 -11.25
C ALA A 9 -22.69 2.44 -12.24
N THR A 10 -22.37 3.73 -12.15
CA THR A 10 -21.37 4.40 -12.99
C THR A 10 -20.00 3.74 -12.90
N VAL A 11 -19.52 3.43 -11.68
CA VAL A 11 -18.23 2.74 -11.47
C VAL A 11 -18.25 1.36 -12.12
N ARG A 12 -19.34 0.60 -11.90
CA ARG A 12 -19.48 -0.77 -12.42
C ARG A 12 -19.51 -0.80 -13.94
N GLU A 13 -20.29 0.07 -14.56
CA GLU A 13 -20.40 0.20 -16.02
C GLU A 13 -19.03 0.58 -16.60
N TRP A 14 -18.38 1.60 -16.04
CA TRP A 14 -17.07 2.03 -16.51
C TRP A 14 -16.04 0.88 -16.43
N LEU A 15 -16.00 0.16 -15.32
CA LEU A 15 -15.09 -0.98 -15.17
C LEU A 15 -15.42 -2.11 -16.13
N ALA A 16 -16.69 -2.40 -16.39
CA ALA A 16 -17.09 -3.44 -17.33
C ALA A 16 -16.66 -3.10 -18.78
N ASP A 17 -16.78 -1.84 -19.16
CA ASP A 17 -16.46 -1.38 -20.50
C ASP A 17 -14.93 -1.26 -20.73
N ASN A 18 -14.19 -0.83 -19.71
CA ASN A 18 -12.78 -0.49 -19.83
C ASN A 18 -11.82 -1.62 -19.41
N LEU A 19 -12.19 -2.46 -18.45
CA LEU A 19 -11.42 -3.67 -18.10
C LEU A 19 -11.73 -4.79 -19.13
N SER A 20 -11.53 -4.49 -20.40
CA SER A 20 -11.83 -5.28 -21.59
C SER A 20 -10.71 -5.13 -22.62
N GLY A 21 -10.78 -5.77 -23.75
CA GLY A 21 -9.76 -5.68 -24.79
C GLY A 21 -8.36 -6.01 -24.25
N GLU A 22 -7.43 -5.09 -24.42
CA GLU A 22 -6.04 -5.26 -23.95
C GLU A 22 -5.90 -5.38 -22.43
N PHE A 23 -6.78 -4.74 -21.65
CA PHE A 23 -6.78 -4.81 -20.19
C PHE A 23 -7.51 -6.02 -19.62
N ALA A 24 -8.20 -6.82 -20.42
CA ALA A 24 -8.95 -7.98 -19.94
C ALA A 24 -8.04 -9.02 -19.24
N ALA A 25 -6.82 -9.17 -19.74
CA ALA A 25 -5.83 -10.10 -19.21
C ALA A 25 -5.26 -9.69 -17.83
N LEU A 26 -5.45 -8.43 -17.42
CA LEU A 26 -4.92 -7.93 -16.15
C LEU A 26 -5.77 -8.32 -14.94
N ARG A 27 -6.94 -8.93 -15.15
CA ARG A 27 -7.84 -9.29 -14.05
C ARG A 27 -7.16 -10.17 -13.01
N GLY A 28 -7.15 -9.67 -11.76
CA GLY A 28 -6.60 -10.37 -10.60
C GLY A 28 -5.08 -10.39 -10.52
N LEU A 29 -4.37 -9.67 -11.40
CA LEU A 29 -2.91 -9.60 -11.38
C LEU A 29 -2.40 -8.53 -10.41
N GLY A 30 -1.19 -8.78 -9.90
CA GLY A 30 -0.49 -7.91 -8.97
C GLY A 30 -0.99 -8.03 -7.53
N GLY A 31 -0.58 -7.08 -6.72
CA GLY A 31 -0.88 -7.04 -5.29
C GLY A 31 0.20 -7.71 -4.44
N PRO A 32 0.02 -7.73 -3.12
CA PRO A 32 1.02 -8.18 -2.17
C PRO A 32 1.58 -9.57 -2.50
N GLY A 33 2.91 -9.68 -2.64
CA GLY A 33 3.61 -10.90 -3.03
C GLY A 33 3.57 -11.20 -4.53
N ARG A 34 2.93 -10.36 -5.35
CA ARG A 34 2.72 -10.55 -6.80
C ARG A 34 2.91 -9.24 -7.58
N GLU A 35 3.62 -8.26 -7.02
CA GLU A 35 3.77 -6.93 -7.62
C GLU A 35 4.50 -6.92 -8.96
N HIS A 36 5.29 -7.95 -9.28
CA HIS A 36 5.97 -8.13 -10.55
C HIS A 36 5.06 -8.52 -11.72
N GLU A 37 3.84 -9.00 -11.43
CA GLU A 37 2.94 -9.49 -12.47
C GLU A 37 2.41 -8.35 -13.35
N ALA A 38 2.68 -8.43 -14.64
CA ALA A 38 2.25 -7.47 -15.67
C ALA A 38 2.43 -6.00 -15.20
N TYR A 39 3.60 -5.67 -14.61
CA TYR A 39 3.82 -4.38 -13.95
C TYR A 39 3.61 -3.21 -14.91
N ASP A 40 4.22 -3.25 -16.09
CA ASP A 40 4.13 -2.17 -17.09
C ASP A 40 2.71 -1.99 -17.61
N GLU A 41 2.00 -3.09 -17.87
CA GLU A 41 0.61 -3.05 -18.32
C GLU A 41 -0.32 -2.54 -17.20
N ARG A 42 -0.01 -2.80 -15.94
CA ARG A 42 -0.73 -2.24 -14.79
C ARG A 42 -0.46 -0.74 -14.63
N VAL A 43 0.73 -0.26 -14.98
CA VAL A 43 1.01 1.18 -15.06
C VAL A 43 0.13 1.83 -16.12
N GLU A 44 0.00 1.22 -17.32
CA GLU A 44 -0.87 1.74 -18.36
C GLU A 44 -2.36 1.70 -17.95
N TRP A 45 -2.79 0.66 -17.25
CA TRP A 45 -4.13 0.62 -16.67
C TRP A 45 -4.36 1.77 -15.67
N ASP A 46 -3.41 2.04 -14.78
CA ASP A 46 -3.50 3.15 -13.83
C ASP A 46 -3.54 4.51 -14.55
N ARG A 47 -2.79 4.69 -15.64
CA ARG A 47 -2.86 5.87 -16.50
C ARG A 47 -4.22 6.00 -17.20
N HIS A 48 -4.79 4.88 -17.64
CA HIS A 48 -6.14 4.86 -18.19
C HIS A 48 -7.21 5.28 -17.17
N LEU A 49 -7.11 4.77 -15.95
CA LEU A 49 -7.93 5.23 -14.80
C LEU A 49 -7.76 6.74 -14.55
N ALA A 50 -6.52 7.22 -14.56
CA ALA A 50 -6.20 8.63 -14.36
C ALA A 50 -6.82 9.55 -15.43
N ALA A 51 -6.75 9.15 -16.69
CA ALA A 51 -7.34 9.87 -17.80
C ALA A 51 -8.87 9.98 -17.68
N ALA A 52 -9.52 8.96 -17.13
CA ALA A 52 -10.95 8.94 -16.85
C ALA A 52 -11.32 9.59 -15.50
N GLY A 53 -10.33 10.06 -14.72
CA GLY A 53 -10.51 10.68 -13.40
C GLY A 53 -10.90 9.71 -12.30
N TRP A 54 -10.48 8.45 -12.38
CA TRP A 54 -10.71 7.43 -11.36
C TRP A 54 -9.53 7.23 -10.40
N THR A 55 -8.50 8.07 -10.51
CA THR A 55 -7.43 8.19 -9.51
C THR A 55 -7.72 9.34 -8.56
N CYS A 56 -7.10 9.34 -7.39
CA CYS A 56 -7.16 10.44 -6.42
C CYS A 56 -8.59 10.89 -6.06
N LEU A 57 -9.51 9.96 -6.00
CA LEU A 57 -10.96 10.23 -5.84
C LEU A 57 -11.28 11.14 -4.67
N GLY A 58 -10.61 10.94 -3.53
CA GLY A 58 -10.85 11.71 -2.30
C GLY A 58 -10.13 13.05 -2.24
N TRP A 59 -9.25 13.37 -3.20
CA TRP A 59 -8.57 14.66 -3.20
C TRP A 59 -9.56 15.79 -3.49
N PRO A 60 -9.35 16.98 -2.94
CA PRO A 60 -10.11 18.18 -3.31
C PRO A 60 -10.08 18.43 -4.81
N VAL A 61 -11.17 18.97 -5.34
CA VAL A 61 -11.33 19.26 -6.79
C VAL A 61 -10.26 20.21 -7.30
N GLU A 62 -9.82 21.15 -6.50
CA GLU A 62 -8.75 22.13 -6.81
C GLU A 62 -7.40 21.45 -7.09
N TYR A 63 -7.16 20.26 -6.55
CA TYR A 63 -5.97 19.42 -6.82
C TYR A 63 -6.23 18.32 -7.84
N GLY A 64 -7.36 18.37 -8.53
CA GLY A 64 -7.73 17.46 -9.62
C GLY A 64 -8.36 16.15 -9.17
N GLY A 65 -8.72 16.01 -7.88
CA GLY A 65 -9.55 14.92 -7.38
C GLY A 65 -11.03 15.14 -7.70
N ARG A 66 -11.86 14.19 -7.30
CA ARG A 66 -13.33 14.30 -7.42
C ARG A 66 -14.00 14.89 -6.16
N GLY A 67 -13.27 15.08 -5.06
CA GLY A 67 -13.85 15.43 -3.76
C GLY A 67 -14.81 14.33 -3.27
N ALA A 68 -14.58 13.09 -3.69
CA ALA A 68 -15.47 11.97 -3.37
C ALA A 68 -15.58 11.73 -1.87
N SER A 69 -16.79 11.53 -1.39
CA SER A 69 -17.04 11.19 0.00
C SER A 69 -16.39 9.86 0.39
N VAL A 70 -16.28 9.60 1.68
CA VAL A 70 -15.73 8.33 2.17
C VAL A 70 -16.56 7.14 1.66
N GLU A 71 -17.88 7.29 1.63
CA GLU A 71 -18.81 6.27 1.14
C GLU A 71 -18.63 6.00 -0.37
N GLU A 72 -18.42 7.04 -1.17
CA GLU A 72 -18.14 6.92 -2.60
C GLU A 72 -16.80 6.21 -2.85
N ARG A 73 -15.76 6.56 -2.09
CA ARG A 73 -14.47 5.86 -2.15
C ARG A 73 -14.59 4.38 -1.79
N VAL A 74 -15.35 4.07 -0.74
CA VAL A 74 -15.65 2.66 -0.38
C VAL A 74 -16.35 1.94 -1.51
N VAL A 75 -17.37 2.56 -2.13
CA VAL A 75 -18.07 1.99 -3.27
C VAL A 75 -17.13 1.72 -4.43
N PHE A 76 -16.24 2.68 -4.75
CA PHE A 76 -15.26 2.50 -5.80
C PHE A 76 -14.35 1.30 -5.52
N HIS A 77 -13.73 1.22 -4.35
CA HIS A 77 -12.85 0.10 -4.01
C HIS A 77 -13.57 -1.25 -3.99
N GLU A 78 -14.83 -1.29 -3.55
CA GLU A 78 -15.64 -2.51 -3.62
C GLU A 78 -15.93 -2.94 -5.06
N GLU A 79 -16.36 -2.02 -5.93
CA GLU A 79 -16.66 -2.36 -7.33
C GLU A 79 -15.36 -2.68 -8.11
N TYR A 80 -14.27 -1.95 -7.84
CA TYR A 80 -12.94 -2.24 -8.39
C TYR A 80 -12.50 -3.68 -8.06
N ALA A 81 -12.58 -4.04 -6.79
CA ALA A 81 -12.28 -5.40 -6.36
C ALA A 81 -13.26 -6.42 -6.96
N ARG A 82 -14.59 -6.15 -7.02
CA ARG A 82 -15.58 -7.06 -7.61
C ARG A 82 -15.37 -7.28 -9.10
N ALA A 83 -14.92 -6.27 -9.83
CA ALA A 83 -14.57 -6.41 -11.24
C ALA A 83 -13.32 -7.30 -11.45
N GLY A 84 -12.56 -7.59 -10.38
CA GLY A 84 -11.26 -8.24 -10.48
C GLY A 84 -10.22 -7.34 -11.10
N ALA A 85 -10.35 -6.04 -11.00
CA ALA A 85 -9.37 -5.12 -11.54
C ALA A 85 -7.99 -5.36 -10.90
N PRO A 86 -6.88 -5.14 -11.65
CA PRO A 86 -5.54 -5.43 -11.16
C PRO A 86 -5.14 -4.52 -10.00
N ALA A 87 -4.16 -4.94 -9.22
CA ALA A 87 -3.63 -4.11 -8.15
C ALA A 87 -3.03 -2.82 -8.70
N ARG A 88 -3.28 -1.70 -7.99
CA ARG A 88 -2.82 -0.37 -8.34
C ARG A 88 -1.33 -0.21 -8.07
N VAL A 89 -0.61 0.45 -8.98
CA VAL A 89 0.83 0.72 -8.84
C VAL A 89 1.12 2.09 -8.24
N GLY A 90 0.24 3.06 -8.45
CA GLY A 90 0.42 4.46 -8.01
C GLY A 90 0.01 4.76 -6.56
N HIS A 91 -0.35 3.76 -5.77
CA HIS A 91 -1.01 3.94 -4.46
C HIS A 91 -0.16 4.71 -3.42
N PHE A 92 1.18 4.60 -3.42
CA PHE A 92 2.03 5.37 -2.50
C PHE A 92 1.93 6.88 -2.74
N GLY A 93 1.90 7.28 -4.00
CA GLY A 93 1.66 8.68 -4.36
C GLY A 93 0.22 9.11 -4.08
N GLU A 94 -0.74 8.34 -4.53
CA GLU A 94 -2.17 8.66 -4.48
C GLU A 94 -2.75 8.67 -3.06
N GLU A 95 -2.47 7.61 -2.29
CA GLU A 95 -3.13 7.39 -1.00
C GLU A 95 -2.32 7.90 0.19
N LEU A 96 -0.99 8.05 0.06
CA LEU A 96 -0.12 8.46 1.15
C LEU A 96 0.47 9.86 0.95
N LEU A 97 1.34 10.04 -0.04
CA LEU A 97 2.06 11.30 -0.22
C LEU A 97 1.15 12.44 -0.65
N GLY A 98 0.24 12.22 -1.60
CA GLY A 98 -0.67 13.26 -2.08
C GLY A 98 -1.50 13.89 -0.98
N PRO A 99 -2.24 13.13 -0.16
CA PRO A 99 -2.93 13.67 1.00
C PRO A 99 -2.00 14.36 2.01
N THR A 100 -0.79 13.85 2.19
CA THR A 100 0.23 14.47 3.05
C THR A 100 0.64 15.85 2.52
N LEU A 101 0.91 15.97 1.21
CA LEU A 101 1.24 17.25 0.57
C LEU A 101 0.06 18.23 0.59
N ILE A 102 -1.16 17.75 0.39
CA ILE A 102 -2.36 18.57 0.48
C ILE A 102 -2.49 19.18 1.87
N ALA A 103 -2.24 18.39 2.92
CA ALA A 103 -2.38 18.83 4.30
C ALA A 103 -1.19 19.65 4.82
N LEU A 104 0.04 19.31 4.45
CA LEU A 104 1.27 19.79 5.11
C LEU A 104 2.34 20.33 4.15
N GLY A 105 2.19 20.14 2.84
CA GLY A 105 3.13 20.64 1.84
C GLY A 105 3.02 22.15 1.60
N THR A 106 4.02 22.72 0.96
CA THR A 106 3.98 24.08 0.44
C THR A 106 3.18 24.18 -0.86
N ASP A 107 2.77 25.40 -1.28
CA ASP A 107 2.10 25.60 -2.57
C ASP A 107 2.98 25.13 -3.74
N ALA A 108 4.28 25.37 -3.67
CA ALA A 108 5.25 24.95 -4.67
C ALA A 108 5.32 23.40 -4.75
N GLN A 109 5.38 22.72 -3.62
CA GLN A 109 5.38 21.25 -3.57
C GLN A 109 4.07 20.66 -4.12
N ARG A 110 2.91 21.22 -3.73
CA ARG A 110 1.61 20.80 -4.28
C ARG A 110 1.55 21.00 -5.79
N ALA A 111 1.95 22.19 -6.28
CA ALA A 111 1.95 22.47 -7.70
C ALA A 111 2.88 21.56 -8.51
N ARG A 112 4.04 21.19 -7.94
CA ARG A 112 5.03 20.33 -8.60
C ARG A 112 4.63 18.86 -8.60
N PHE A 113 4.15 18.33 -7.48
CA PHE A 113 4.05 16.87 -7.30
C PHE A 113 2.64 16.30 -7.45
N LEU A 114 1.57 17.05 -7.10
CA LEU A 114 0.22 16.48 -7.18
C LEU A 114 -0.21 16.15 -8.62
N PRO A 115 0.06 16.99 -9.65
CA PRO A 115 -0.35 16.65 -11.01
C PRO A 115 0.28 15.36 -11.56
N PRO A 116 1.60 15.12 -11.48
CA PRO A 116 2.20 13.88 -11.98
C PRO A 116 1.79 12.63 -11.16
N ILE A 117 1.58 12.75 -9.84
CA ILE A 117 1.02 11.67 -9.03
C ILE A 117 -0.36 11.28 -9.57
N ARG A 118 -1.25 12.26 -9.75
CA ARG A 118 -2.61 12.02 -10.24
C ARG A 118 -2.65 11.36 -11.61
N ARG A 119 -1.70 11.70 -12.51
CA ARG A 119 -1.61 11.15 -13.87
C ARG A 119 -0.78 9.87 -13.95
N VAL A 120 -0.26 9.38 -12.80
CA VAL A 120 0.61 8.19 -12.74
C VAL A 120 1.85 8.35 -13.64
N GLU A 121 2.40 9.57 -13.68
CA GLU A 121 3.64 9.91 -14.40
C GLU A 121 4.87 9.75 -13.52
N GLU A 122 4.72 9.94 -12.20
CA GLU A 122 5.77 9.75 -11.20
C GLU A 122 5.28 8.79 -10.11
N LEU A 123 6.01 7.71 -9.95
CA LEU A 123 5.75 6.70 -8.93
C LEU A 123 6.63 6.93 -7.70
N TRP A 124 6.11 6.58 -6.54
CA TRP A 124 6.70 6.88 -5.24
C TRP A 124 6.92 5.62 -4.43
N CYS A 125 7.97 5.64 -3.60
CA CYS A 125 8.17 4.64 -2.56
C CYS A 125 8.33 5.30 -1.18
N GLN A 126 8.14 4.50 -0.12
CA GLN A 126 8.19 4.95 1.26
C GLN A 126 9.51 4.52 1.93
N GLY A 127 10.36 5.48 2.26
CA GLY A 127 11.64 5.27 2.93
C GLY A 127 11.56 5.53 4.43
N TYR A 128 10.88 4.66 5.19
CA TYR A 128 10.75 4.82 6.64
C TYR A 128 11.65 3.87 7.40
N SER A 129 11.36 2.57 7.35
CA SER A 129 12.04 1.54 8.13
C SER A 129 13.54 1.46 7.82
N GLU A 130 14.33 1.11 8.84
CA GLU A 130 15.75 0.81 8.76
C GLU A 130 16.04 -0.54 9.40
N PRO A 131 17.21 -1.16 9.18
CA PRO A 131 17.55 -2.45 9.81
C PRO A 131 17.38 -2.43 11.34
N GLY A 132 17.63 -1.29 11.99
CA GLY A 132 17.48 -1.10 13.44
C GLY A 132 16.22 -0.35 13.87
N ALA A 133 15.34 0.06 12.95
CA ALA A 133 14.19 0.92 13.23
C ALA A 133 12.97 0.52 12.38
N GLY A 134 12.23 -0.47 12.84
CA GLY A 134 10.96 -0.91 12.27
C GLY A 134 9.79 -0.46 13.15
N SER A 135 9.35 -1.29 14.11
CA SER A 135 8.33 -0.93 15.10
C SER A 135 8.75 0.27 15.95
N ASP A 136 10.04 0.40 16.28
CA ASP A 136 10.61 1.62 16.88
C ASP A 136 11.08 2.59 15.78
N LEU A 137 10.13 3.11 15.00
CA LEU A 137 10.42 4.03 13.89
C LEU A 137 11.12 5.32 14.37
N ALA A 138 10.93 5.72 15.62
CA ALA A 138 11.59 6.90 16.20
C ALA A 138 13.12 6.75 16.31
N SER A 139 13.63 5.53 16.19
CA SER A 139 15.08 5.22 16.24
C SER A 139 15.78 5.29 14.88
N VAL A 140 15.13 5.82 13.82
CA VAL A 140 15.79 6.00 12.51
C VAL A 140 17.07 6.80 12.64
N SER A 141 18.10 6.36 11.94
CA SER A 141 19.47 6.86 11.99
C SER A 141 19.98 7.43 10.65
N THR A 142 19.31 7.13 9.54
CA THR A 142 19.61 7.78 8.25
C THR A 142 19.63 9.29 8.46
N SER A 143 20.77 9.90 8.16
CA SER A 143 21.01 11.32 8.43
C SER A 143 20.92 12.16 7.15
N ALA A 144 20.57 13.41 7.30
CA ALA A 144 20.67 14.40 6.24
C ALA A 144 21.32 15.68 6.77
N VAL A 145 22.31 16.18 6.08
CA VAL A 145 23.04 17.41 6.43
C VAL A 145 22.84 18.43 5.33
N LEU A 146 22.50 19.66 5.71
CA LEU A 146 22.33 20.74 4.75
C LEU A 146 23.72 21.19 4.23
N ASP A 147 23.90 21.14 2.91
CA ASP A 147 25.07 21.62 2.19
C ASP A 147 24.72 22.89 1.42
N GLY A 148 25.48 23.96 1.64
CA GLY A 148 25.23 25.24 1.03
C GLY A 148 24.22 26.13 1.78
N SER A 149 23.79 27.21 1.11
CA SER A 149 22.85 28.20 1.63
C SER A 149 22.06 28.85 0.49
N GLY A 150 20.87 29.37 0.79
CA GLY A 150 19.98 30.02 -0.19
C GLY A 150 19.38 29.01 -1.18
N ASP A 151 19.03 29.48 -2.37
CA ASP A 151 18.27 28.72 -3.39
C ASP A 151 19.03 27.49 -3.97
N GLY A 152 20.33 27.38 -3.72
CA GLY A 152 21.15 26.25 -4.16
C GLY A 152 21.50 25.27 -3.04
N ALA A 153 20.94 25.43 -1.86
CA ALA A 153 21.19 24.50 -0.75
C ALA A 153 20.53 23.14 -1.00
N GLU A 154 21.21 22.08 -0.60
CA GLU A 154 20.73 20.69 -0.74
C GLU A 154 20.91 19.91 0.55
N TRP A 155 20.01 18.99 0.81
CA TRP A 155 20.23 17.95 1.82
C TRP A 155 21.11 16.84 1.23
N VAL A 156 22.18 16.50 1.93
CA VAL A 156 23.04 15.35 1.63
C VAL A 156 22.68 14.22 2.58
N ILE A 157 22.19 13.12 2.03
CA ILE A 157 21.56 12.02 2.77
C ILE A 157 22.54 10.85 2.81
N THR A 158 22.73 10.28 4.01
CA THR A 158 23.57 9.08 4.21
C THR A 158 22.87 8.13 5.19
N GLY A 159 22.74 6.87 4.78
CA GLY A 159 22.11 5.82 5.59
C GLY A 159 21.50 4.71 4.76
N GLN A 160 20.63 3.92 5.38
CA GLN A 160 20.02 2.76 4.74
C GLN A 160 18.53 2.67 5.14
N LYS A 161 17.67 2.46 4.15
CA LYS A 161 16.28 2.08 4.35
C LYS A 161 16.08 0.61 3.99
N VAL A 162 15.09 -0.03 4.60
CA VAL A 162 14.77 -1.45 4.38
C VAL A 162 13.26 -1.64 4.28
N TRP A 163 12.83 -2.70 3.63
CA TRP A 163 11.43 -3.00 3.36
C TRP A 163 10.72 -1.93 2.53
N THR A 164 11.49 -1.23 1.69
CA THR A 164 10.96 -0.18 0.82
C THR A 164 10.29 -0.81 -0.39
N SER A 165 8.95 -0.85 -0.37
CA SER A 165 8.16 -1.43 -1.45
C SER A 165 8.35 -0.65 -2.74
N LEU A 166 8.54 -1.38 -3.86
CA LEU A 166 8.62 -0.83 -5.21
C LEU A 166 9.74 0.22 -5.42
N ALA A 167 10.75 0.29 -4.53
CA ALA A 167 11.85 1.26 -4.68
C ALA A 167 12.62 1.10 -6.00
N HIS A 168 12.66 -0.11 -6.56
CA HIS A 168 13.35 -0.42 -7.82
C HIS A 168 12.68 0.16 -9.07
N VAL A 169 11.43 0.62 -8.96
CA VAL A 169 10.64 1.22 -10.06
C VAL A 169 10.16 2.63 -9.75
N ALA A 170 10.35 3.11 -8.52
CA ALA A 170 9.93 4.44 -8.09
C ALA A 170 10.91 5.52 -8.58
N GLN A 171 10.39 6.64 -9.07
CA GLN A 171 11.18 7.82 -9.41
C GLN A 171 11.51 8.67 -8.18
N TRP A 172 10.68 8.58 -7.14
CA TRP A 172 10.79 9.38 -5.93
C TRP A 172 10.60 8.53 -4.67
N CYS A 173 11.29 8.93 -3.61
CA CYS A 173 11.10 8.40 -2.27
C CYS A 173 10.67 9.51 -1.31
N PHE A 174 9.66 9.30 -0.50
CA PHE A 174 9.44 10.11 0.68
C PHE A 174 10.08 9.44 1.89
N ALA A 175 11.12 10.09 2.42
CA ALA A 175 11.99 9.51 3.43
C ALA A 175 11.92 10.24 4.77
N LEU A 176 11.84 9.47 5.87
CA LEU A 176 12.01 9.99 7.21
C LEU A 176 13.49 9.90 7.59
N VAL A 177 14.12 11.03 7.85
CA VAL A 177 15.56 11.14 8.10
C VAL A 177 15.86 12.02 9.30
N ARG A 178 17.05 11.91 9.88
CA ARG A 178 17.51 12.74 10.99
C ARG A 178 18.34 13.92 10.47
N THR A 179 17.81 15.12 10.66
CA THR A 179 18.46 16.38 10.21
C THR A 179 19.12 17.15 11.36
N GLU A 180 18.86 16.79 12.60
CA GLU A 180 19.48 17.43 13.77
C GLU A 180 20.45 16.45 14.45
N PRO A 181 21.78 16.67 14.32
CA PRO A 181 22.78 15.81 14.94
C PRO A 181 22.61 15.70 16.47
N GLY A 182 22.73 14.48 16.99
CA GLY A 182 22.57 14.23 18.45
C GLY A 182 21.15 14.24 18.96
N SER A 183 20.14 14.55 18.13
CA SER A 183 18.75 14.40 18.52
C SER A 183 18.37 12.92 18.69
N THR A 184 17.33 12.68 19.48
CA THR A 184 16.88 11.32 19.78
C THR A 184 15.37 11.20 19.66
N ARG A 185 14.90 9.99 19.41
CA ARG A 185 13.46 9.68 19.28
C ARG A 185 12.81 10.58 18.22
N HIS A 186 11.70 11.23 18.55
CA HIS A 186 10.87 12.02 17.65
C HIS A 186 11.49 13.39 17.28
N ALA A 187 12.45 13.88 18.06
CA ALA A 187 13.09 15.18 17.83
C ALA A 187 14.08 15.11 16.67
N GLY A 188 14.22 16.20 15.90
CA GLY A 188 15.21 16.36 14.85
C GLY A 188 15.00 15.45 13.62
N LEU A 189 13.83 14.86 13.46
CA LEU A 189 13.44 14.11 12.27
C LEU A 189 12.80 15.04 11.24
N SER A 190 13.16 14.89 9.97
CA SER A 190 12.56 15.60 8.85
C SER A 190 12.02 14.63 7.81
N TYR A 191 11.06 15.09 7.04
CA TYR A 191 10.42 14.34 5.97
C TYR A 191 10.87 14.91 4.63
N LEU A 192 11.70 14.18 3.90
CA LEU A 192 12.31 14.62 2.65
C LEU A 192 11.69 13.90 1.44
N LEU A 193 11.52 14.66 0.36
CA LEU A 193 11.22 14.12 -0.97
C LEU A 193 12.54 13.95 -1.71
N VAL A 194 12.91 12.70 -2.04
CA VAL A 194 14.23 12.34 -2.57
C VAL A 194 14.08 11.72 -3.95
N PRO A 195 14.72 12.28 -5.01
CA PRO A 195 14.76 11.62 -6.31
C PRO A 195 15.57 10.33 -6.21
N MET A 196 15.08 9.25 -6.84
CA MET A 196 15.72 7.94 -6.77
C MET A 196 16.75 7.71 -7.87
N ASP A 197 16.58 8.32 -9.03
CA ASP A 197 17.54 8.25 -10.16
C ASP A 197 18.62 9.33 -10.01
N GLN A 198 19.63 9.02 -9.18
CA GLN A 198 20.77 9.91 -8.96
C GLN A 198 21.99 9.14 -8.42
N PRO A 199 23.22 9.71 -8.57
CA PRO A 199 24.39 9.19 -7.86
C PRO A 199 24.18 9.16 -6.34
N GLY A 200 24.67 8.10 -5.68
CA GLY A 200 24.51 7.94 -4.23
C GLY A 200 23.23 7.27 -3.80
N VAL A 201 22.37 6.82 -4.72
CA VAL A 201 21.24 5.95 -4.42
C VAL A 201 21.51 4.56 -5.02
N GLU A 202 21.47 3.55 -4.18
CA GLU A 202 21.54 2.14 -4.60
C GLU A 202 20.35 1.39 -4.06
N VAL A 203 19.63 0.67 -4.93
CA VAL A 203 18.45 -0.15 -4.58
C VAL A 203 18.81 -1.62 -4.74
N ARG A 204 18.62 -2.41 -3.69
CA ARG A 204 18.85 -3.87 -3.69
C ARG A 204 17.56 -4.60 -3.35
N PRO A 205 17.06 -5.45 -4.26
CA PRO A 205 15.88 -6.27 -3.98
C PRO A 205 16.12 -7.25 -2.83
N ILE A 206 15.09 -7.46 -2.00
CA ILE A 206 15.08 -8.47 -0.93
C ILE A 206 14.26 -9.65 -1.42
N GLU A 207 14.89 -10.80 -1.60
CA GLU A 207 14.18 -12.04 -1.93
C GLU A 207 13.35 -12.52 -0.74
N GLN A 208 12.07 -12.72 -0.97
CA GLN A 208 11.11 -13.16 0.04
C GLN A 208 10.90 -14.67 -0.01
N LEU A 209 10.29 -15.24 1.03
CA LEU A 209 9.92 -16.66 1.08
C LEU A 209 9.00 -17.09 -0.07
N THR A 210 8.30 -16.15 -0.68
CA THR A 210 7.44 -16.39 -1.86
C THR A 210 8.19 -16.42 -3.18
N GLY A 211 9.50 -16.14 -3.17
CA GLY A 211 10.33 -15.99 -4.38
C GLY A 211 10.20 -14.62 -5.06
N GLY A 212 9.31 -13.75 -4.59
CA GLY A 212 9.19 -12.37 -5.05
C GLY A 212 10.23 -11.45 -4.39
N SER A 213 10.44 -10.26 -4.95
CA SER A 213 11.39 -9.26 -4.45
C SER A 213 10.83 -7.83 -4.56
N GLU A 214 9.59 -7.64 -4.18
CA GLU A 214 8.91 -6.34 -4.21
C GLU A 214 9.41 -5.36 -3.14
N PHE A 215 10.01 -5.87 -2.05
CA PHE A 215 10.67 -5.06 -1.03
C PHE A 215 12.15 -4.90 -1.32
N ASN A 216 12.69 -3.76 -0.93
CA ASN A 216 14.07 -3.41 -1.24
C ASN A 216 14.78 -2.84 -0.02
N GLU A 217 16.11 -3.01 0.01
CA GLU A 217 17.03 -2.13 0.72
C GLU A 217 17.33 -0.94 -0.18
N VAL A 218 17.40 0.25 0.40
CA VAL A 218 17.79 1.48 -0.28
C VAL A 218 18.95 2.09 0.49
N PHE A 219 20.10 2.18 -0.16
CA PHE A 219 21.30 2.79 0.40
C PHE A 219 21.41 4.22 -0.13
N PHE A 220 21.62 5.15 0.79
CA PHE A 220 21.97 6.55 0.49
C PHE A 220 23.42 6.79 0.88
N ASP A 221 24.26 7.09 -0.10
CA ASP A 221 25.68 7.42 0.08
C ASP A 221 25.95 8.79 -0.55
N GLY A 222 25.58 9.84 0.17
CA GLY A 222 25.66 11.20 -0.32
C GLY A 222 24.59 11.58 -1.32
N ALA A 223 23.44 10.89 -1.32
CA ALA A 223 22.29 11.26 -2.15
C ALA A 223 21.80 12.67 -1.82
N ARG A 224 21.32 13.41 -2.83
CA ARG A 224 20.99 14.83 -2.70
C ARG A 224 19.53 15.11 -2.99
N THR A 225 19.00 16.09 -2.30
CA THR A 225 17.69 16.67 -2.61
C THR A 225 17.67 18.16 -2.25
N PRO A 226 17.02 19.03 -3.05
CA PRO A 226 16.90 20.46 -2.77
C PRO A 226 16.37 20.74 -1.35
N ALA A 227 16.88 21.80 -0.73
CA ALA A 227 16.54 22.15 0.64
C ALA A 227 15.04 22.42 0.87
N ASP A 228 14.33 22.90 -0.15
CA ASP A 228 12.88 23.19 -0.15
C ASP A 228 12.01 21.93 -0.32
N LEU A 229 12.60 20.75 -0.57
CA LEU A 229 11.89 19.47 -0.63
C LEU A 229 11.73 18.79 0.75
N VAL A 230 11.79 19.56 1.81
CA VAL A 230 11.31 19.15 3.15
C VAL A 230 9.79 19.39 3.21
N VAL A 231 9.01 18.40 3.61
CA VAL A 231 7.57 18.54 3.84
C VAL A 231 7.33 18.94 5.30
N GLY A 232 6.63 20.04 5.49
CA GLY A 232 6.50 20.70 6.80
C GLY A 232 7.77 21.44 7.21
N GLU A 233 8.07 21.46 8.51
CA GLU A 233 9.24 22.14 9.07
C GLU A 233 10.42 21.17 9.23
N VAL A 234 11.65 21.67 9.10
CA VAL A 234 12.87 20.93 9.48
C VAL A 234 12.77 20.56 10.96
N GLY A 235 13.04 19.29 11.28
CA GLY A 235 12.87 18.75 12.63
C GLY A 235 11.42 18.35 12.97
N GLY A 236 10.43 18.70 12.13
CA GLY A 236 9.00 18.38 12.30
C GLY A 236 8.52 17.09 11.62
N GLY A 237 9.42 16.32 11.03
CA GLY A 237 9.10 15.17 10.19
C GLY A 237 8.33 14.05 10.89
N TRP A 238 8.45 13.91 12.21
CA TRP A 238 7.65 12.93 12.95
C TRP A 238 6.15 13.19 12.80
N ARG A 239 5.72 14.45 12.94
CA ARG A 239 4.31 14.82 12.75
C ARG A 239 3.83 14.52 11.33
N VAL A 240 4.67 14.80 10.34
CA VAL A 240 4.35 14.52 8.94
C VAL A 240 4.22 13.02 8.70
N ALA A 241 5.17 12.23 9.21
CA ALA A 241 5.14 10.77 9.08
C ALA A 241 3.90 10.15 9.73
N MET A 242 3.49 10.63 10.90
CA MET A 242 2.26 10.14 11.57
C MET A 242 1.01 10.50 10.77
N ALA A 243 0.92 11.69 10.21
CA ALA A 243 -0.19 12.08 9.34
C ALA A 243 -0.25 11.20 8.07
N THR A 244 0.89 10.91 7.45
CA THR A 244 0.96 9.97 6.31
C THR A 244 0.41 8.59 6.67
N LEU A 245 0.79 8.04 7.84
CA LEU A 245 0.33 6.73 8.29
C LEU A 245 -1.17 6.70 8.68
N GLU A 246 -1.76 7.85 9.01
CA GLU A 246 -3.21 7.94 9.20
C GLU A 246 -3.98 7.77 7.88
N PHE A 247 -3.45 8.28 6.78
CA PHE A 247 -4.06 8.13 5.44
C PHE A 247 -4.02 6.67 4.96
N GLU A 248 -3.00 5.88 5.32
CA GLU A 248 -2.87 4.46 4.98
C GLU A 248 -4.07 3.61 5.46
N ARG A 249 -4.75 4.03 6.51
CA ARG A 249 -5.87 3.29 7.15
C ARG A 249 -7.24 3.66 6.58
N GLY A 250 -7.30 4.01 5.30
CA GLY A 250 -8.46 4.59 4.66
C GLY A 250 -9.49 3.61 4.06
N ALA A 251 -10.24 4.10 3.08
CA ALA A 251 -11.35 3.41 2.43
C ALA A 251 -10.94 2.15 1.63
N SER A 252 -9.68 2.03 1.21
CA SER A 252 -9.11 0.89 0.49
C SER A 252 -9.23 -0.43 1.26
N THR A 253 -9.21 -0.40 2.59
CA THR A 253 -9.39 -1.58 3.45
C THR A 253 -10.68 -2.36 3.17
N LEU A 254 -11.78 -1.69 2.79
CA LEU A 254 -13.04 -2.37 2.46
C LEU A 254 -12.98 -3.06 1.09
N GLY A 255 -12.21 -2.53 0.14
CA GLY A 255 -11.89 -3.23 -1.11
C GLY A 255 -11.09 -4.51 -0.87
N GLN A 256 -10.08 -4.45 0.01
CA GLN A 256 -9.30 -5.62 0.43
C GLN A 256 -10.18 -6.75 0.98
N GLN A 257 -11.20 -6.44 1.76
CA GLN A 257 -12.14 -7.45 2.30
C GLN A 257 -12.95 -8.16 1.22
N VAL A 258 -13.15 -7.55 0.05
CA VAL A 258 -13.75 -8.24 -1.12
C VAL A 258 -12.78 -9.30 -1.66
N GLY A 259 -11.48 -9.02 -1.69
CA GLY A 259 -10.42 -9.99 -1.99
C GLY A 259 -10.45 -11.16 -1.01
N PHE A 260 -10.40 -10.87 0.27
CA PHE A 260 -10.49 -11.89 1.35
C PHE A 260 -11.74 -12.79 1.24
N ARG A 261 -12.87 -12.21 0.82
CA ARG A 261 -14.08 -12.98 0.57
C ARG A 261 -13.88 -13.99 -0.56
N ARG A 262 -13.24 -13.61 -1.65
CA ARG A 262 -12.97 -14.50 -2.78
C ARG A 262 -12.01 -15.62 -2.39
N GLU A 263 -10.95 -15.30 -1.64
CA GLU A 263 -10.02 -16.30 -1.12
C GLU A 263 -10.72 -17.32 -0.23
N LEU A 264 -11.57 -16.86 0.69
CA LEU A 264 -12.33 -17.75 1.55
C LEU A 264 -13.34 -18.60 0.76
N ASP A 265 -14.07 -18.01 -0.18
CA ASP A 265 -15.04 -18.72 -1.02
C ASP A 265 -14.32 -19.77 -1.89
N ALA A 266 -13.16 -19.43 -2.47
CA ALA A 266 -12.33 -20.37 -3.20
C ALA A 266 -11.78 -21.50 -2.31
N LEU A 267 -11.37 -21.20 -1.08
CA LEU A 267 -10.92 -22.22 -0.13
C LEU A 267 -12.06 -23.19 0.25
N ILE A 268 -13.28 -22.71 0.38
CA ILE A 268 -14.46 -23.55 0.62
C ILE A 268 -14.68 -24.52 -0.55
N GLU A 269 -14.51 -24.08 -1.80
CA GLU A 269 -14.61 -24.96 -2.97
C GLU A 269 -13.50 -26.04 -2.93
N VAL A 270 -12.25 -25.63 -2.67
CA VAL A 270 -11.14 -26.60 -2.50
C VAL A 270 -11.44 -27.61 -1.39
N ALA A 271 -11.98 -27.14 -0.25
CA ALA A 271 -12.33 -28.04 0.85
C ALA A 271 -13.45 -29.02 0.48
N ARG A 272 -14.34 -28.63 -0.42
CA ARG A 272 -15.38 -29.51 -0.98
C ARG A 272 -14.78 -30.56 -1.92
N ASP A 273 -13.91 -30.13 -2.83
CA ASP A 273 -13.33 -31.00 -3.85
C ASP A 273 -12.34 -32.01 -3.24
N THR A 274 -11.64 -31.64 -2.18
CA THR A 274 -10.70 -32.54 -1.46
C THR A 274 -11.40 -33.46 -0.45
N GLY A 275 -12.69 -33.25 -0.16
CA GLY A 275 -13.40 -33.95 0.90
C GLY A 275 -13.11 -33.43 2.31
N ALA A 276 -12.28 -32.39 2.46
CA ALA A 276 -11.95 -31.80 3.77
C ALA A 276 -13.18 -31.25 4.52
N LEU A 277 -14.26 -30.92 3.81
CA LEU A 277 -15.55 -30.53 4.42
C LEU A 277 -16.21 -31.68 5.21
N ASP A 278 -15.83 -32.94 5.02
CA ASP A 278 -16.37 -34.05 5.80
C ASP A 278 -15.83 -34.02 7.24
N ASP A 279 -14.68 -33.40 7.47
CA ASP A 279 -14.16 -33.15 8.81
C ASP A 279 -14.94 -32.02 9.51
N PRO A 280 -15.60 -32.30 10.65
CA PRO A 280 -16.35 -31.28 11.39
C PRO A 280 -15.47 -30.15 11.93
N VAL A 281 -14.18 -30.40 12.18
CA VAL A 281 -13.24 -29.39 12.66
C VAL A 281 -12.91 -28.39 11.54
N VAL A 282 -12.68 -28.88 10.33
CA VAL A 282 -12.46 -28.00 9.15
C VAL A 282 -13.70 -27.17 8.87
N ARG A 283 -14.90 -27.77 8.89
CA ARG A 283 -16.16 -27.03 8.73
C ARG A 283 -16.32 -25.92 9.76
N GLU A 284 -16.01 -26.20 11.03
CA GLU A 284 -16.07 -25.19 12.09
C GLU A 284 -15.10 -24.05 11.82
N LYS A 285 -13.85 -24.33 11.44
CA LYS A 285 -12.84 -23.30 11.14
C LYS A 285 -13.24 -22.43 9.96
N LEU A 286 -13.73 -23.01 8.87
CA LEU A 286 -14.27 -22.27 7.72
C LEU A 286 -15.46 -21.38 8.11
N THR A 287 -16.35 -21.90 8.96
CA THR A 287 -17.49 -21.12 9.48
C THR A 287 -17.02 -19.95 10.34
N ARG A 288 -16.03 -20.16 11.22
CA ARG A 288 -15.42 -19.08 12.01
C ARG A 288 -14.74 -18.04 11.14
N ALA A 289 -14.01 -18.47 10.09
CA ALA A 289 -13.41 -17.56 9.13
C ALA A 289 -14.47 -16.69 8.44
N ARG A 290 -15.62 -17.27 8.06
CA ARG A 290 -16.75 -16.52 7.48
C ARG A 290 -17.32 -15.49 8.43
N ILE A 291 -17.61 -15.90 9.67
CA ILE A 291 -18.12 -15.00 10.70
C ILE A 291 -17.13 -13.87 10.97
N GLY A 292 -15.82 -14.20 11.08
CA GLY A 292 -14.78 -13.22 11.32
C GLY A 292 -14.69 -12.16 10.22
N LEU A 293 -14.84 -12.56 8.95
CA LEU A 293 -14.86 -11.66 7.81
C LEU A 293 -16.09 -10.72 7.83
N ASP A 294 -17.27 -11.23 8.16
CA ASP A 294 -18.48 -10.43 8.25
C ASP A 294 -18.39 -9.43 9.43
N VAL A 295 -17.85 -9.83 10.57
CA VAL A 295 -17.59 -8.96 11.73
C VAL A 295 -16.56 -7.87 11.38
N MET A 296 -15.49 -8.23 10.68
CA MET A 296 -14.47 -7.29 10.19
C MET A 296 -15.09 -6.21 9.29
N ARG A 297 -16.00 -6.62 8.38
CA ARG A 297 -16.70 -5.68 7.51
C ARG A 297 -17.58 -4.71 8.32
N TRP A 298 -18.35 -5.21 9.26
CA TRP A 298 -19.19 -4.35 10.10
C TRP A 298 -18.35 -3.41 10.97
N HIS A 299 -17.22 -3.89 11.48
CA HIS A 299 -16.30 -3.03 12.23
C HIS A 299 -15.75 -1.92 11.34
N ALA A 300 -15.24 -2.24 10.14
CA ALA A 300 -14.72 -1.26 9.20
C ALA A 300 -15.77 -0.20 8.82
N LEU A 301 -17.00 -0.63 8.51
CA LEU A 301 -18.10 0.30 8.20
C LEU A 301 -18.45 1.23 9.37
N ARG A 302 -18.38 0.72 10.59
CA ARG A 302 -18.68 1.52 11.80
C ARG A 302 -17.58 2.53 12.12
N THR A 303 -16.34 2.23 11.78
CA THR A 303 -15.16 3.04 12.12
C THR A 303 -14.68 3.92 10.96
N ILE A 304 -15.44 4.01 9.88
CA ILE A 304 -15.14 4.94 8.79
C ILE A 304 -15.07 6.37 9.34
N GLY A 305 -13.90 7.01 9.18
CA GLY A 305 -13.64 8.36 9.69
C GLY A 305 -13.25 8.41 11.18
N ASP A 306 -13.11 7.28 11.86
CA ASP A 306 -12.58 7.18 13.24
C ASP A 306 -11.18 6.59 13.23
N ALA A 307 -10.15 7.43 13.42
CA ALA A 307 -8.74 7.03 13.42
C ALA A 307 -8.42 5.98 14.52
N ALA A 308 -9.05 6.07 15.68
CA ALA A 308 -8.83 5.12 16.78
C ALA A 308 -9.38 3.73 16.42
N GLY A 309 -10.58 3.67 15.84
CA GLY A 309 -11.18 2.44 15.34
C GLY A 309 -10.40 1.81 14.19
N ALA A 310 -9.86 2.62 13.29
CA ALA A 310 -9.05 2.18 12.17
C ALA A 310 -7.78 1.41 12.60
N SER A 311 -7.17 1.78 13.72
CA SER A 311 -6.00 1.07 14.27
C SER A 311 -6.30 -0.37 14.68
N VAL A 312 -7.51 -0.65 15.19
CA VAL A 312 -7.96 -2.00 15.52
C VAL A 312 -8.21 -2.83 14.26
N THR A 313 -8.69 -2.21 13.19
CA THR A 313 -9.00 -2.88 11.93
C THR A 313 -7.79 -3.64 11.39
N LYS A 314 -6.59 -3.03 11.44
CA LYS A 314 -5.34 -3.65 10.98
C LYS A 314 -5.01 -4.95 11.73
N LEU A 315 -5.11 -4.93 13.05
CA LEU A 315 -4.85 -6.12 13.86
C LEU A 315 -5.86 -7.24 13.57
N VAL A 316 -7.11 -6.88 13.35
CA VAL A 316 -8.18 -7.84 13.07
C VAL A 316 -7.96 -8.52 11.72
N TRP A 317 -7.77 -7.75 10.64
CA TRP A 317 -7.62 -8.33 9.31
C TRP A 317 -6.30 -9.11 9.15
N ALA A 318 -5.20 -8.62 9.71
CA ALA A 318 -3.91 -9.28 9.59
C ALA A 318 -3.89 -10.66 10.27
N ASN A 319 -4.46 -10.77 11.47
CA ASN A 319 -4.59 -12.05 12.16
C ASN A 319 -5.58 -13.00 11.45
N TRP A 320 -6.68 -12.45 10.92
CA TRP A 320 -7.66 -13.22 10.17
C TRP A 320 -7.05 -13.81 8.89
N HIS A 321 -6.34 -13.00 8.11
CA HIS A 321 -5.73 -13.39 6.84
C HIS A 321 -4.61 -14.42 7.05
N ARG A 322 -3.78 -14.23 8.08
CA ARG A 322 -2.82 -15.24 8.51
C ARG A 322 -3.49 -16.56 8.84
N GLY A 323 -4.58 -16.52 9.61
CA GLY A 323 -5.37 -17.70 9.95
C GLY A 323 -5.99 -18.38 8.74
N LEU A 324 -6.40 -17.62 7.72
CA LEU A 324 -6.89 -18.17 6.45
C LEU A 324 -5.78 -18.96 5.72
N GLY A 325 -4.55 -18.41 5.67
CA GLY A 325 -3.40 -19.12 5.10
C GLY A 325 -3.07 -20.43 5.83
N GLU A 326 -3.15 -20.43 7.17
CA GLU A 326 -2.98 -21.67 7.97
C GLU A 326 -4.08 -22.68 7.67
N LEU A 327 -5.33 -22.23 7.59
CA LEU A 327 -6.46 -23.10 7.26
C LEU A 327 -6.36 -23.66 5.84
N ALA A 328 -5.84 -22.89 4.90
CA ALA A 328 -5.61 -23.37 3.53
C ALA A 328 -4.64 -24.57 3.51
N MET A 329 -3.54 -24.52 4.26
CA MET A 329 -2.60 -25.64 4.38
C MET A 329 -3.25 -26.87 5.03
N GLU A 330 -4.11 -26.67 6.03
CA GLU A 330 -4.84 -27.75 6.67
C GLU A 330 -5.85 -28.41 5.70
N VAL A 331 -6.59 -27.63 4.92
CA VAL A 331 -7.52 -28.12 3.89
C VAL A 331 -6.80 -28.92 2.80
N LEU A 332 -5.64 -28.46 2.37
CA LEU A 332 -4.82 -29.14 1.35
C LEU A 332 -4.12 -30.40 1.90
N GLY A 333 -3.89 -30.47 3.21
CA GLY A 333 -3.19 -31.58 3.85
C GLY A 333 -1.79 -31.80 3.25
N ALA A 334 -1.44 -33.04 2.94
CA ALA A 334 -0.13 -33.36 2.38
C ALA A 334 0.15 -32.67 1.03
N ALA A 335 -0.87 -32.42 0.23
CA ALA A 335 -0.70 -31.72 -1.06
C ALA A 335 -0.22 -30.27 -0.89
N GLY A 336 -0.58 -29.61 0.22
CA GLY A 336 -0.09 -28.27 0.54
C GLY A 336 1.40 -28.19 0.86
N LEU A 337 2.02 -29.30 1.20
CA LEU A 337 3.46 -29.41 1.51
C LEU A 337 4.32 -29.73 0.28
N VAL A 338 3.71 -30.10 -0.83
CA VAL A 338 4.43 -30.48 -2.05
C VAL A 338 4.69 -29.22 -2.89
N HIS A 339 5.97 -28.99 -3.19
CA HIS A 339 6.42 -27.89 -4.03
C HIS A 339 6.87 -28.46 -5.39
N GLY A 340 6.17 -28.09 -6.45
CA GLY A 340 6.43 -28.59 -7.82
C GLY A 340 7.24 -27.65 -8.72
N GLY A 341 7.93 -26.64 -8.15
CA GLY A 341 8.63 -25.57 -8.87
C GLY A 341 8.06 -24.20 -8.50
N ASP A 342 6.82 -23.90 -8.89
CA ASP A 342 6.15 -22.67 -8.50
C ASP A 342 5.22 -22.90 -7.29
N LEU A 343 5.14 -21.91 -6.42
CA LEU A 343 4.19 -21.92 -5.31
C LEU A 343 2.75 -21.81 -5.84
N SER A 344 1.86 -22.67 -5.34
CA SER A 344 0.43 -22.48 -5.52
C SER A 344 -0.05 -21.19 -4.82
N ASP A 345 -1.21 -20.68 -5.23
CA ASP A 345 -1.80 -19.49 -4.59
C ASP A 345 -1.99 -19.68 -3.07
N TRP A 346 -2.32 -20.89 -2.63
CA TRP A 346 -2.49 -21.22 -1.20
C TRP A 346 -1.17 -21.27 -0.43
N GLN A 347 -0.12 -21.79 -1.03
CA GLN A 347 1.23 -21.76 -0.45
C GLN A 347 1.74 -20.32 -0.36
N ARG A 348 1.51 -19.54 -1.42
CA ARG A 348 1.84 -18.10 -1.46
C ARG A 348 1.07 -17.33 -0.37
N LEU A 349 -0.24 -17.54 -0.26
CA LEU A 349 -1.06 -16.97 0.80
C LEU A 349 -0.51 -17.31 2.18
N PHE A 350 -0.21 -18.59 2.43
CA PHE A 350 0.35 -19.03 3.70
C PHE A 350 1.66 -18.32 4.03
N LEU A 351 2.61 -18.27 3.10
CA LEU A 351 3.92 -17.65 3.31
C LEU A 351 3.83 -16.13 3.46
N PHE A 352 3.10 -15.46 2.56
CA PHE A 352 3.01 -14.00 2.55
C PHE A 352 2.23 -13.45 3.75
N SER A 353 1.14 -14.08 4.14
CA SER A 353 0.30 -13.61 5.25
C SER A 353 1.01 -13.57 6.62
N ARG A 354 2.21 -14.17 6.73
CA ARG A 354 3.08 -13.97 7.91
C ARG A 354 3.48 -12.50 8.06
N ALA A 355 3.79 -11.85 6.93
CA ALA A 355 4.17 -10.44 6.92
C ALA A 355 3.02 -9.51 7.32
N ASP A 356 1.76 -9.88 7.03
CA ASP A 356 0.57 -9.07 7.38
C ASP A 356 0.52 -8.70 8.87
N THR A 357 0.98 -9.57 9.74
CA THR A 357 1.00 -9.31 11.19
C THR A 357 2.19 -8.47 11.66
N ILE A 358 3.10 -8.08 10.75
CA ILE A 358 4.34 -7.36 11.05
C ILE A 358 4.32 -5.97 10.45
N TYR A 359 4.12 -5.82 9.12
CA TYR A 359 4.17 -4.53 8.44
C TYR A 359 2.91 -3.66 8.70
N GLY A 360 2.93 -2.40 8.28
CA GLY A 360 1.79 -1.48 8.39
C GLY A 360 1.40 -1.13 9.83
N GLY A 361 2.32 -1.25 10.78
CA GLY A 361 2.12 -0.99 12.21
C GLY A 361 1.48 -2.18 12.93
N ALA A 362 2.30 -2.90 13.69
CA ALA A 362 1.88 -4.01 14.56
C ALA A 362 1.54 -3.51 15.97
#